data_d313cd92614235db0bd553ecf3abf22d
#
_entry.id   d313cd92614235db0bd553ecf3abf22d
#
_cell.length_a   1.000
_cell.length_b   1.000
_cell.length_c   1.000
_cell.angle_alpha   90.00
_cell.angle_beta   90.00
_cell.angle_gamma   90.00
#
_symmetry.space_group_name_H-M   'P 1'
#
loop_
_entity.id
_entity.type
_entity.pdbx_description
1 polymer ?
#
loop_
_entity_poly.entity_id
_entity_poly.type
_entity_poly.pdbx_seq_one_letter_code
_entity_poly.pdbx_strand_id
1 'polypeptide(L)'
;MESQLKFDKSAFICYKKTKITDEYLLGETLGQGAFGTVRKAVHKLTSQERAIKILKKRQQDERKLFLEVNILSKLAHPNIMEIYEFYEDKANFYIVSELCKGGELFDKMTEKGTFKEAEACPIMLQLVSAICYSHGNNIVHRDLKPENIMIDQISDTPMIKLIDWGGARYFSKNKKMSTIKGTPYYIAPEVIREVYDEKCDIWSLGVIFYVLLCGYPPFNGDTDIEIIQNVENGKFYFPEEEWGIISSEAKDLIKKMLTYEPSKRISAKEVLLHPWFSHYEEKVKQDISVARSAFENMKRFKRNKKFEHATIGFIINQLISKEDRADLMKQFLFMDKNKDGVLTKEEIIESYNNVYGSIDPDVVENMIKSIDLDGNGVIDYNEFLNCTMNRDKILSKKNLEYAFKAFDKDGNGSISIDEIMSIFKKTSNNVDKKVFEKMMKDADSNGDGAIEFEEFNNIMQKFFE
;
A
#
# COMPACT_ATOMS: atom_id res chain seq x y z
N MET A 1 21.56 23.28 10.18
CA MET A 1 20.59 22.45 9.47
C MET A 1 19.71 21.80 10.53
N GLU A 2 18.48 22.23 10.68
CA GLU A 2 17.52 21.54 11.55
C GLU A 2 17.31 20.15 10.99
N SER A 3 17.55 19.10 11.80
CA SER A 3 17.25 17.74 11.44
C SER A 3 15.74 17.66 11.16
N GLN A 4 15.36 17.56 9.89
CA GLN A 4 13.94 17.45 9.51
C GLN A 4 13.43 16.11 10.01
N LEU A 5 12.43 16.12 10.87
CA LEU A 5 11.68 14.93 11.25
C LEU A 5 10.92 14.49 9.99
N LYS A 6 11.26 13.31 9.50
CA LYS A 6 10.55 12.67 8.38
C LYS A 6 9.56 11.67 8.94
N PHE A 7 8.35 11.70 8.43
CA PHE A 7 7.31 10.74 8.80
C PHE A 7 7.01 9.85 7.61
N ASP A 8 7.03 8.58 7.82
CA ASP A 8 6.44 7.60 6.91
C ASP A 8 5.30 6.85 7.62
N LYS A 9 4.53 6.07 6.87
CA LYS A 9 3.39 5.29 7.36
C LYS A 9 3.76 4.38 8.54
N SER A 10 5.01 3.96 8.66
CA SER A 10 5.46 3.05 9.73
C SER A 10 5.31 3.64 11.14
N ALA A 11 5.24 4.97 11.26
CA ALA A 11 4.95 5.65 12.52
C ALA A 11 3.59 5.28 13.09
N PHE A 12 2.62 4.96 12.24
CA PHE A 12 1.23 4.76 12.61
C PHE A 12 0.87 3.29 12.88
N ILE A 13 1.80 2.35 12.68
CA ILE A 13 1.57 0.94 12.98
C ILE A 13 1.97 0.63 14.41
N CYS A 14 0.97 0.37 15.23
CA CYS A 14 1.17 0.08 16.65
C CYS A 14 1.69 -1.35 16.85
N TYR A 15 2.86 -1.49 17.47
CA TYR A 15 3.35 -2.77 17.99
C TYR A 15 2.95 -2.91 19.47
N LYS A 16 2.18 -3.96 19.78
CA LYS A 16 1.61 -4.18 21.10
C LYS A 16 1.97 -5.56 21.66
N LYS A 17 2.37 -5.62 22.93
CA LYS A 17 2.65 -6.85 23.67
C LYS A 17 1.51 -7.19 24.65
N THR A 18 0.27 -6.98 24.20
CA THR A 18 -0.96 -7.24 24.93
C THR A 18 -1.74 -8.37 24.25
N LYS A 19 -2.80 -8.86 24.89
CA LYS A 19 -3.68 -9.85 24.27
C LYS A 19 -4.50 -9.19 23.17
N ILE A 20 -4.51 -9.77 21.98
CA ILE A 20 -5.35 -9.29 20.85
C ILE A 20 -6.83 -9.20 21.24
N THR A 21 -7.28 -10.10 22.13
CA THR A 21 -8.67 -10.13 22.61
C THR A 21 -9.04 -8.98 23.54
N ASP A 22 -8.09 -8.19 24.01
CA ASP A 22 -8.39 -6.99 24.78
C ASP A 22 -9.05 -5.93 23.92
N GLU A 23 -8.61 -5.79 22.66
CA GLU A 23 -9.08 -4.77 21.72
C GLU A 23 -9.98 -5.33 20.59
N TYR A 24 -9.92 -6.62 20.30
CA TYR A 24 -10.66 -7.25 19.19
C TYR A 24 -11.58 -8.36 19.64
N LEU A 25 -12.76 -8.42 19.00
CA LEU A 25 -13.63 -9.59 19.00
C LEU A 25 -13.28 -10.44 17.79
N LEU A 26 -12.73 -11.65 18.02
CA LEU A 26 -12.37 -12.58 16.97
C LEU A 26 -13.62 -13.31 16.46
N GLY A 27 -13.91 -13.17 15.16
CA GLY A 27 -15.01 -13.80 14.46
C GLY A 27 -14.64 -15.13 13.79
N GLU A 28 -15.23 -15.38 12.63
CA GLU A 28 -15.03 -16.58 11.82
C GLU A 28 -13.62 -16.70 11.24
N THR A 29 -13.22 -17.91 10.90
CA THR A 29 -11.97 -18.16 10.17
C THR A 29 -12.22 -17.91 8.69
N LEU A 30 -11.41 -17.02 8.09
CA LEU A 30 -11.45 -16.68 6.67
C LEU A 30 -10.56 -17.60 5.83
N GLY A 31 -9.45 -18.06 6.41
CA GLY A 31 -8.52 -18.96 5.73
C GLY A 31 -7.57 -19.62 6.72
N GLN A 32 -7.08 -20.79 6.34
CA GLN A 32 -6.07 -21.55 7.10
C GLN A 32 -5.02 -22.09 6.13
N GLY A 33 -3.77 -21.73 6.35
CA GLY A 33 -2.64 -22.14 5.52
C GLY A 33 -1.44 -22.61 6.32
N ALA A 34 -0.36 -22.95 5.62
CA ALA A 34 0.89 -23.41 6.24
C ALA A 34 1.51 -22.36 7.20
N PHE A 35 1.23 -21.09 6.99
CA PHE A 35 1.81 -19.98 7.74
C PHE A 35 0.94 -19.53 8.93
N GLY A 36 -0.29 -20.00 9.07
CA GLY A 36 -1.17 -19.62 10.17
C GLY A 36 -2.65 -19.59 9.77
N THR A 37 -3.45 -18.93 10.60
CA THR A 37 -4.90 -18.80 10.42
C THR A 37 -5.26 -17.33 10.27
N VAL A 38 -6.10 -17.00 9.29
CA VAL A 38 -6.66 -15.66 9.14
C VAL A 38 -8.09 -15.65 9.67
N ARG A 39 -8.42 -14.72 10.54
CA ARG A 39 -9.75 -14.57 11.11
C ARG A 39 -10.31 -13.18 10.85
N LYS A 40 -11.61 -13.12 10.59
CA LYS A 40 -12.36 -11.86 10.69
C LYS A 40 -12.37 -11.40 12.15
N ALA A 41 -12.27 -10.10 12.37
CA ALA A 41 -12.34 -9.52 13.69
C ALA A 41 -13.03 -8.16 13.65
N VAL A 42 -13.59 -7.75 14.80
CA VAL A 42 -14.19 -6.43 14.98
C VAL A 42 -13.44 -5.71 16.10
N HIS A 43 -12.94 -4.54 15.82
CA HIS A 43 -12.29 -3.70 16.82
C HIS A 43 -13.34 -3.17 17.80
N LYS A 44 -13.19 -3.46 19.08
CA LYS A 44 -14.22 -3.22 20.12
C LYS A 44 -14.65 -1.76 20.25
N LEU A 45 -13.70 -0.84 20.14
CA LEU A 45 -13.98 0.59 20.34
C LEU A 45 -14.52 1.27 19.07
N THR A 46 -13.94 0.94 17.90
CA THR A 46 -14.29 1.62 16.63
C THR A 46 -15.38 0.89 15.85
N SER A 47 -15.67 -0.39 16.21
CA SER A 47 -16.58 -1.29 15.48
C SER A 47 -16.14 -1.59 14.05
N GLN A 48 -14.89 -1.30 13.70
CA GLN A 48 -14.38 -1.57 12.35
C GLN A 48 -14.02 -3.06 12.18
N GLU A 49 -14.38 -3.59 11.02
CA GLU A 49 -14.00 -4.95 10.62
C GLU A 49 -12.54 -4.98 10.13
N ARG A 50 -11.81 -6.00 10.55
CA ARG A 50 -10.40 -6.25 10.22
C ARG A 50 -10.18 -7.73 9.90
N ALA A 51 -9.11 -8.02 9.19
CA ALA A 51 -8.54 -9.36 9.08
C ALA A 51 -7.35 -9.48 10.04
N ILE A 52 -7.27 -10.59 10.76
CA ILE A 52 -6.16 -10.86 11.68
C ILE A 52 -5.48 -12.17 11.28
N LYS A 53 -4.24 -12.07 10.79
CA LYS A 53 -3.36 -13.21 10.50
C LYS A 53 -2.67 -13.63 11.79
N ILE A 54 -2.95 -14.84 12.26
CA ILE A 54 -2.43 -15.42 13.52
C ILE A 54 -1.33 -16.40 13.17
N LEU A 55 -0.13 -16.15 13.66
CA LEU A 55 1.09 -16.88 13.34
C LEU A 55 1.70 -17.47 14.60
N LYS A 56 1.87 -18.80 14.66
CA LYS A 56 2.49 -19.48 15.81
C LYS A 56 3.98 -19.19 15.87
N LYS A 57 4.49 -18.65 16.97
CA LYS A 57 5.92 -18.30 17.14
C LYS A 57 6.86 -19.45 16.84
N ARG A 58 6.53 -20.67 17.26
CA ARG A 58 7.37 -21.86 17.06
C ARG A 58 7.55 -22.24 15.58
N GLN A 59 6.72 -21.72 14.68
CA GLN A 59 6.71 -22.00 13.24
C GLN A 59 7.20 -20.83 12.39
N GLN A 60 7.62 -19.72 13.03
CA GLN A 60 8.00 -18.51 12.33
C GLN A 60 9.49 -18.21 12.46
N ASP A 61 10.07 -17.77 11.35
CA ASP A 61 11.35 -17.03 11.38
C ASP A 61 11.02 -15.57 11.72
N GLU A 62 11.27 -15.19 12.97
CA GLU A 62 10.95 -13.85 13.48
C GLU A 62 11.58 -12.74 12.63
N ARG A 63 12.80 -12.95 12.12
CA ARG A 63 13.51 -11.95 11.28
C ARG A 63 12.77 -11.70 9.97
N LYS A 64 12.25 -12.77 9.35
CA LYS A 64 11.46 -12.66 8.11
C LYS A 64 10.14 -11.98 8.36
N LEU A 65 9.46 -12.34 9.46
CA LEU A 65 8.18 -11.73 9.85
C LEU A 65 8.32 -10.23 10.12
N PHE A 66 9.32 -9.84 10.91
CA PHE A 66 9.57 -8.43 11.19
C PHE A 66 9.96 -7.65 9.93
N LEU A 67 10.65 -8.29 8.97
CA LEU A 67 10.94 -7.67 7.69
C LEU A 67 9.68 -7.47 6.85
N GLU A 68 8.78 -8.47 6.80
CA GLU A 68 7.47 -8.36 6.11
C GLU A 68 6.65 -7.19 6.68
N VAL A 69 6.49 -7.13 8.01
CA VAL A 69 5.80 -6.02 8.68
C VAL A 69 6.48 -4.68 8.41
N ASN A 70 7.82 -4.61 8.44
CA ASN A 70 8.55 -3.39 8.13
C ASN A 70 8.35 -2.93 6.68
N ILE A 71 8.33 -3.85 5.72
CA ILE A 71 8.07 -3.54 4.31
C ILE A 71 6.64 -2.99 4.15
N LEU A 72 5.64 -3.74 4.62
CA LEU A 72 4.23 -3.33 4.52
C LEU A 72 3.96 -2.01 5.24
N SER A 73 4.68 -1.74 6.33
CA SER A 73 4.51 -0.49 7.08
C SER A 73 4.95 0.75 6.29
N LYS A 74 5.80 0.59 5.28
CA LYS A 74 6.31 1.69 4.45
C LYS A 74 5.56 1.85 3.14
N LEU A 75 4.89 0.80 2.67
CA LEU A 75 4.18 0.84 1.40
C LEU A 75 2.78 1.46 1.58
N ALA A 76 2.54 2.56 0.88
CA ALA A 76 1.29 3.30 0.89
C ALA A 76 0.72 3.40 -0.53
N HIS A 77 -0.06 2.41 -0.93
CA HIS A 77 -0.61 2.32 -2.28
C HIS A 77 -2.03 1.74 -2.26
N PRO A 78 -2.98 2.24 -3.08
CA PRO A 78 -4.36 1.75 -3.10
C PRO A 78 -4.50 0.24 -3.30
N ASN A 79 -3.59 -0.37 -4.07
CA ASN A 79 -3.62 -1.80 -4.42
C ASN A 79 -2.65 -2.67 -3.62
N ILE A 80 -2.07 -2.16 -2.54
CA ILE A 80 -1.28 -2.93 -1.57
C ILE A 80 -2.07 -3.03 -0.27
N MET A 81 -2.09 -4.23 0.33
CA MET A 81 -2.79 -4.47 1.59
C MET A 81 -2.30 -3.54 2.70
N GLU A 82 -3.22 -2.86 3.35
CA GLU A 82 -2.94 -1.99 4.48
C GLU A 82 -2.85 -2.79 5.78
N ILE A 83 -1.78 -2.60 6.56
CA ILE A 83 -1.67 -3.11 7.91
C ILE A 83 -1.87 -1.98 8.92
N TYR A 84 -2.51 -2.30 10.04
CA TYR A 84 -2.87 -1.34 11.08
C TYR A 84 -2.07 -1.54 12.35
N GLU A 85 -1.94 -2.79 12.81
CA GLU A 85 -1.35 -3.12 14.09
C GLU A 85 -0.62 -4.47 14.01
N PHE A 86 0.34 -4.62 14.89
CA PHE A 86 1.08 -5.87 15.08
C PHE A 86 1.08 -6.22 16.57
N TYR A 87 0.56 -7.39 16.91
CA TYR A 87 0.52 -7.87 18.29
C TYR A 87 1.43 -9.07 18.48
N GLU A 88 1.89 -9.23 19.71
CA GLU A 88 2.69 -10.35 20.17
C GLU A 88 2.22 -10.79 21.55
N ASP A 89 1.91 -12.08 21.70
CA ASP A 89 1.75 -12.73 22.99
C ASP A 89 2.79 -13.84 23.21
N LYS A 90 2.63 -14.68 24.23
CA LYS A 90 3.56 -15.76 24.54
C LYS A 90 3.67 -16.82 23.44
N ALA A 91 2.62 -17.05 22.66
CA ALA A 91 2.49 -18.15 21.72
C ALA A 91 2.45 -17.71 20.26
N ASN A 92 1.92 -16.53 19.98
CA ASN A 92 1.60 -16.07 18.63
C ASN A 92 2.08 -14.67 18.35
N PHE A 93 2.22 -14.38 17.05
CA PHE A 93 2.19 -13.05 16.46
C PHE A 93 0.84 -12.83 15.76
N TYR A 94 0.40 -11.59 15.69
CA TYR A 94 -0.85 -11.20 15.03
C TYR A 94 -0.60 -9.99 14.16
N ILE A 95 -0.92 -10.11 12.87
CA ILE A 95 -0.91 -8.98 11.93
C ILE A 95 -2.35 -8.57 11.71
N VAL A 96 -2.70 -7.35 12.09
CA VAL A 96 -4.02 -6.76 11.86
C VAL A 96 -3.97 -5.98 10.56
N SER A 97 -4.81 -6.34 9.61
CA SER A 97 -4.87 -5.75 8.29
C SER A 97 -6.29 -5.36 7.88
N GLU A 98 -6.40 -4.69 6.76
CA GLU A 98 -7.69 -4.46 6.14
C GLU A 98 -8.37 -5.79 5.76
N LEU A 99 -9.71 -5.79 5.83
CA LEU A 99 -10.54 -6.90 5.41
C LEU A 99 -10.95 -6.71 3.94
N CYS A 100 -10.60 -7.64 3.06
CA CYS A 100 -11.08 -7.71 1.69
C CYS A 100 -12.28 -8.66 1.64
N LYS A 101 -13.39 -8.24 1.01
CA LYS A 101 -14.66 -8.99 1.04
C LYS A 101 -14.99 -9.75 -0.26
N GLY A 102 -14.22 -9.53 -1.32
CA GLY A 102 -14.47 -10.10 -2.66
C GLY A 102 -13.82 -11.45 -2.94
N GLY A 103 -13.06 -12.02 -1.98
CA GLY A 103 -12.33 -13.28 -2.14
C GLY A 103 -11.02 -13.15 -2.91
N GLU A 104 -10.41 -14.27 -3.25
CA GLU A 104 -9.16 -14.33 -3.99
C GLU A 104 -9.40 -14.19 -5.51
N LEU A 105 -8.45 -13.57 -6.22
CA LEU A 105 -8.49 -13.54 -7.70
C LEU A 105 -8.42 -14.96 -8.28
N PHE A 106 -7.69 -15.86 -7.62
CA PHE A 106 -7.60 -17.25 -8.01
C PHE A 106 -8.96 -17.94 -8.11
N ASP A 107 -9.83 -17.75 -7.11
CA ASP A 107 -11.18 -18.30 -7.09
C ASP A 107 -12.00 -17.78 -8.27
N LYS A 108 -11.92 -16.47 -8.55
CA LYS A 108 -12.60 -15.86 -9.69
C LYS A 108 -12.10 -16.37 -11.04
N MET A 109 -10.79 -16.62 -11.15
CA MET A 109 -10.20 -17.24 -12.35
C MET A 109 -10.71 -18.67 -12.53
N THR A 110 -10.80 -19.44 -11.45
CA THR A 110 -11.30 -20.82 -11.48
C THR A 110 -12.79 -20.88 -11.83
N GLU A 111 -13.61 -19.98 -11.27
CA GLU A 111 -15.04 -19.91 -11.56
C GLU A 111 -15.33 -19.50 -13.01
N LYS A 112 -14.58 -18.52 -13.52
CA LYS A 112 -14.84 -17.90 -14.82
C LYS A 112 -14.11 -18.58 -15.98
N GLY A 113 -12.98 -19.20 -15.73
CA GLY A 113 -12.05 -19.75 -16.71
C GLY A 113 -11.19 -18.69 -17.36
N THR A 114 -11.75 -17.88 -18.27
CA THR A 114 -11.01 -16.84 -19.00
C THR A 114 -11.64 -15.46 -18.85
N PHE A 115 -10.81 -14.41 -18.94
CA PHE A 115 -11.24 -13.01 -18.90
C PHE A 115 -11.12 -12.40 -20.30
N LYS A 116 -12.09 -11.59 -20.69
CA LYS A 116 -11.92 -10.72 -21.85
C LYS A 116 -10.85 -9.66 -21.55
N GLU A 117 -10.18 -9.16 -22.58
CA GLU A 117 -9.13 -8.15 -22.40
C GLU A 117 -9.65 -6.90 -21.65
N ALA A 118 -10.87 -6.44 -21.92
CA ALA A 118 -11.49 -5.34 -21.20
C ALA A 118 -11.67 -5.60 -19.68
N GLU A 119 -11.81 -6.86 -19.26
CA GLU A 119 -11.92 -7.26 -17.86
C GLU A 119 -10.56 -7.51 -17.23
N ALA A 120 -9.60 -8.02 -17.99
CA ALA A 120 -8.22 -8.25 -17.54
C ALA A 120 -7.45 -6.93 -17.38
N CYS A 121 -7.75 -5.92 -18.21
CA CYS A 121 -7.05 -4.65 -18.21
C CYS A 121 -7.07 -3.92 -16.85
N PRO A 122 -8.22 -3.66 -16.20
CA PRO A 122 -8.25 -2.99 -14.91
C PRO A 122 -7.57 -3.81 -13.80
N ILE A 123 -7.55 -5.15 -13.88
CA ILE A 123 -6.83 -6.01 -12.95
C ILE A 123 -5.32 -5.84 -13.14
N MET A 124 -4.84 -5.99 -14.38
CA MET A 124 -3.42 -5.86 -14.70
C MET A 124 -2.89 -4.46 -14.43
N LEU A 125 -3.66 -3.42 -14.74
CA LEU A 125 -3.27 -2.03 -14.47
C LEU A 125 -3.00 -1.81 -12.98
N GLN A 126 -3.90 -2.27 -12.11
CA GLN A 126 -3.77 -2.16 -10.67
C GLN A 126 -2.58 -2.97 -10.12
N LEU A 127 -2.37 -4.20 -10.63
CA LEU A 127 -1.24 -5.04 -10.24
C LEU A 127 0.09 -4.41 -10.63
N VAL A 128 0.20 -3.96 -11.87
CA VAL A 128 1.44 -3.35 -12.38
C VAL A 128 1.72 -2.03 -11.66
N SER A 129 0.69 -1.23 -11.36
CA SER A 129 0.81 -0.01 -10.56
C SER A 129 1.39 -0.29 -9.17
N ALA A 130 0.85 -1.29 -8.45
CA ALA A 130 1.37 -1.68 -7.14
C ALA A 130 2.84 -2.13 -7.19
N ILE A 131 3.22 -2.88 -8.22
CA ILE A 131 4.60 -3.34 -8.39
C ILE A 131 5.52 -2.20 -8.87
N CYS A 132 5.04 -1.28 -9.70
CA CYS A 132 5.80 -0.09 -10.09
C CYS A 132 6.14 0.77 -8.87
N TYR A 133 5.15 1.03 -8.01
CA TYR A 133 5.32 1.74 -6.75
C TYR A 133 6.31 1.01 -5.81
N SER A 134 6.16 -0.31 -5.66
CA SER A 134 7.06 -1.13 -4.84
C SER A 134 8.51 -1.07 -5.33
N HIS A 135 8.73 -1.22 -6.65
CA HIS A 135 10.05 -1.13 -7.27
C HIS A 135 10.65 0.27 -7.14
N GLY A 136 9.82 1.33 -7.21
CA GLY A 136 10.23 2.71 -6.93
C GLY A 136 10.78 2.89 -5.51
N ASN A 137 10.23 2.14 -4.55
CA ASN A 137 10.68 2.06 -3.16
C ASN A 137 11.81 1.04 -2.92
N ASN A 138 12.42 0.51 -3.98
CA ASN A 138 13.47 -0.51 -3.93
C ASN A 138 13.03 -1.81 -3.23
N ILE A 139 11.77 -2.20 -3.36
CA ILE A 139 11.20 -3.42 -2.79
C ILE A 139 10.74 -4.32 -3.93
N VAL A 140 11.15 -5.59 -3.90
CA VAL A 140 10.73 -6.66 -4.81
C VAL A 140 9.84 -7.64 -4.06
N HIS A 141 8.75 -8.11 -4.68
CA HIS A 141 7.75 -8.99 -4.05
C HIS A 141 8.20 -10.47 -4.02
N ARG A 142 8.60 -11.03 -5.18
CA ARG A 142 9.16 -12.37 -5.39
C ARG A 142 8.20 -13.57 -5.24
N ASP A 143 6.94 -13.33 -4.93
CA ASP A 143 5.92 -14.39 -4.82
C ASP A 143 4.57 -13.90 -5.36
N LEU A 144 4.60 -13.30 -6.56
CA LEU A 144 3.37 -12.87 -7.24
C LEU A 144 2.66 -14.08 -7.84
N LYS A 145 1.39 -14.24 -7.46
CA LYS A 145 0.49 -15.29 -7.94
C LYS A 145 -0.96 -14.92 -7.63
N PRO A 146 -1.95 -15.49 -8.32
CA PRO A 146 -3.37 -15.14 -8.13
C PRO A 146 -3.90 -15.34 -6.71
N GLU A 147 -3.35 -16.30 -5.95
CA GLU A 147 -3.71 -16.57 -4.55
C GLU A 147 -3.27 -15.44 -3.60
N ASN A 148 -2.28 -14.63 -4.01
CA ASN A 148 -1.80 -13.48 -3.25
C ASN A 148 -2.48 -12.17 -3.68
N ILE A 149 -3.56 -12.25 -4.43
CA ILE A 149 -4.33 -11.11 -4.92
C ILE A 149 -5.77 -11.24 -4.44
N MET A 150 -6.17 -10.33 -3.55
CA MET A 150 -7.55 -10.24 -3.05
C MET A 150 -8.36 -9.26 -3.86
N ILE A 151 -9.66 -9.48 -3.94
CA ILE A 151 -10.63 -8.56 -4.52
C ILE A 151 -11.35 -7.85 -3.38
N ASP A 152 -11.45 -6.53 -3.47
CA ASP A 152 -12.25 -5.72 -2.56
C ASP A 152 -13.35 -5.00 -3.35
N GLN A 153 -14.59 -5.20 -2.95
CA GLN A 153 -15.76 -4.59 -3.60
C GLN A 153 -16.11 -3.28 -2.89
N ILE A 154 -15.39 -2.21 -3.21
CA ILE A 154 -15.68 -0.87 -2.69
C ILE A 154 -16.56 -0.07 -3.68
N SER A 155 -16.56 -0.47 -4.96
CA SER A 155 -17.29 0.20 -6.05
C SER A 155 -17.68 -0.81 -7.13
N ASP A 156 -18.37 -0.35 -8.18
CA ASP A 156 -18.74 -1.17 -9.33
C ASP A 156 -17.53 -1.76 -10.07
N THR A 157 -16.35 -1.11 -9.98
CA THR A 157 -15.09 -1.64 -10.51
C THR A 157 -14.37 -2.40 -9.41
N PRO A 158 -13.96 -3.67 -9.62
CA PRO A 158 -13.23 -4.46 -8.64
C PRO A 158 -11.91 -3.78 -8.28
N MET A 159 -11.72 -3.50 -6.99
CA MET A 159 -10.44 -3.05 -6.45
C MET A 159 -9.64 -4.27 -6.06
N ILE A 160 -8.42 -4.41 -6.54
CA ILE A 160 -7.54 -5.49 -6.11
C ILE A 160 -6.60 -5.03 -5.01
N LYS A 161 -6.19 -5.98 -4.19
CA LYS A 161 -5.23 -5.81 -3.10
C LYS A 161 -4.17 -6.90 -3.16
N LEU A 162 -2.94 -6.50 -3.37
CA LEU A 162 -1.80 -7.42 -3.30
C LEU A 162 -1.47 -7.70 -1.83
N ILE A 163 -1.52 -8.98 -1.47
CA ILE A 163 -1.29 -9.48 -0.11
C ILE A 163 -0.01 -10.32 -0.07
N ASP A 164 0.36 -10.79 1.13
CA ASP A 164 1.48 -11.69 1.39
C ASP A 164 2.85 -11.23 0.88
N TRP A 165 3.43 -10.29 1.60
CA TRP A 165 4.78 -9.75 1.37
C TRP A 165 5.89 -10.55 2.10
N GLY A 166 5.60 -11.75 2.60
CA GLY A 166 6.56 -12.63 3.27
C GLY A 166 7.74 -13.06 2.39
N GLY A 167 7.58 -12.95 1.07
CA GLY A 167 8.63 -13.09 0.06
C GLY A 167 9.49 -11.85 -0.13
N ALA A 168 8.97 -10.67 0.16
CA ALA A 168 9.56 -9.41 -0.24
C ALA A 168 10.91 -9.09 0.38
N ARG A 169 11.70 -8.31 -0.34
CA ARG A 169 13.04 -7.85 0.10
C ARG A 169 13.36 -6.47 -0.48
N TYR A 170 14.20 -5.75 0.24
CA TYR A 170 14.88 -4.60 -0.33
C TYR A 170 15.91 -5.07 -1.35
N PHE A 171 15.95 -4.43 -2.51
CA PHE A 171 16.98 -4.68 -3.53
C PHE A 171 17.84 -3.43 -3.76
N SER A 172 18.97 -3.64 -4.39
CA SER A 172 19.86 -2.56 -4.82
C SER A 172 20.27 -2.84 -6.25
N LYS A 173 20.27 -1.80 -7.10
CA LYS A 173 20.64 -1.91 -8.53
C LYS A 173 22.01 -2.56 -8.78
N ASN A 174 22.90 -2.50 -7.78
CA ASN A 174 24.27 -3.02 -7.87
C ASN A 174 24.44 -4.39 -7.23
N LYS A 175 23.39 -5.01 -6.67
CA LYS A 175 23.50 -6.29 -5.96
C LYS A 175 22.36 -7.22 -6.39
N LYS A 176 22.72 -8.34 -7.03
CA LYS A 176 21.76 -9.39 -7.38
C LYS A 176 21.34 -10.19 -6.14
N MET A 177 20.13 -10.71 -6.17
CA MET A 177 19.60 -11.64 -5.17
C MET A 177 19.91 -13.07 -5.56
N SER A 178 19.97 -13.98 -4.53
CA SER A 178 20.41 -15.37 -4.73
C SER A 178 19.55 -16.40 -3.99
N THR A 179 18.38 -16.02 -3.47
CA THR A 179 17.52 -16.95 -2.71
C THR A 179 16.36 -17.41 -3.60
N ILE A 180 16.25 -18.70 -3.88
CA ILE A 180 15.11 -19.27 -4.60
C ILE A 180 13.86 -19.06 -3.76
N LYS A 181 12.87 -18.40 -4.31
CA LYS A 181 11.55 -18.19 -3.74
C LYS A 181 10.53 -17.99 -4.87
N GLY A 182 9.32 -18.49 -4.65
CA GLY A 182 8.20 -18.37 -5.59
C GLY A 182 7.49 -19.70 -5.81
N THR A 183 6.40 -19.67 -6.53
CA THR A 183 5.60 -20.82 -6.92
C THR A 183 6.00 -21.24 -8.33
N PRO A 184 6.21 -22.54 -8.63
CA PRO A 184 6.83 -23.04 -9.88
C PRO A 184 6.27 -22.41 -11.17
N TYR A 185 4.96 -22.27 -11.29
CA TYR A 185 4.33 -21.67 -12.48
C TYR A 185 4.68 -20.21 -12.74
N TYR A 186 4.97 -19.43 -11.69
CA TYR A 186 5.15 -17.98 -11.74
C TYR A 186 6.61 -17.54 -11.55
N ILE A 187 7.51 -18.49 -11.23
CA ILE A 187 8.92 -18.19 -10.96
C ILE A 187 9.66 -17.82 -12.26
N ALA A 188 10.50 -16.80 -12.19
CA ALA A 188 11.32 -16.41 -13.34
C ALA A 188 12.57 -17.31 -13.49
N PRO A 189 13.07 -17.57 -14.73
CA PRO A 189 14.20 -18.45 -14.96
C PRO A 189 15.49 -18.00 -14.26
N GLU A 190 15.70 -16.70 -14.09
CA GLU A 190 16.87 -16.16 -13.37
C GLU A 190 16.78 -16.37 -11.85
N VAL A 191 15.57 -16.54 -11.27
CA VAL A 191 15.39 -16.88 -9.86
C VAL A 191 15.82 -18.31 -9.61
N ILE A 192 15.50 -19.22 -10.52
CA ILE A 192 15.96 -20.62 -10.47
C ILE A 192 17.50 -20.69 -10.49
N ARG A 193 18.14 -19.78 -11.22
CA ARG A 193 19.62 -19.68 -11.33
C ARG A 193 20.27 -18.89 -10.19
N GLU A 194 19.49 -18.41 -9.23
CA GLU A 194 19.98 -17.68 -8.04
C GLU A 194 20.76 -16.39 -8.35
N VAL A 195 20.47 -15.73 -9.50
CA VAL A 195 21.09 -14.44 -9.86
C VAL A 195 20.04 -13.54 -10.51
N TYR A 196 19.31 -12.76 -9.72
CA TYR A 196 18.16 -12.01 -10.21
C TYR A 196 18.00 -10.63 -9.57
N ASP A 197 17.10 -9.83 -10.11
CA ASP A 197 16.70 -8.49 -9.65
C ASP A 197 15.17 -8.36 -9.61
N GLU A 198 14.67 -7.12 -9.54
CA GLU A 198 13.24 -6.79 -9.48
C GLU A 198 12.45 -7.21 -10.74
N LYS A 199 13.13 -7.47 -11.86
CA LYS A 199 12.49 -7.90 -13.10
C LYS A 199 11.83 -9.28 -12.99
N CYS A 200 12.15 -10.06 -11.95
CA CYS A 200 11.46 -11.32 -11.67
C CYS A 200 9.96 -11.13 -11.41
N ASP A 201 9.55 -10.01 -10.79
CA ASP A 201 8.13 -9.70 -10.58
C ASP A 201 7.39 -9.45 -11.90
N ILE A 202 8.08 -8.86 -12.90
CA ILE A 202 7.50 -8.61 -14.24
C ILE A 202 7.23 -9.92 -14.98
N TRP A 203 8.12 -10.91 -14.83
CA TRP A 203 7.87 -12.24 -15.34
C TRP A 203 6.62 -12.85 -14.72
N SER A 204 6.50 -12.85 -13.39
CA SER A 204 5.35 -13.38 -12.68
C SER A 204 4.04 -12.69 -13.11
N LEU A 205 4.04 -11.36 -13.28
CA LEU A 205 2.91 -10.61 -13.84
C LEU A 205 2.58 -11.02 -15.26
N GLY A 206 3.60 -11.31 -16.10
CA GLY A 206 3.41 -11.81 -17.46
C GLY A 206 2.74 -13.17 -17.48
N VAL A 207 3.09 -14.07 -16.55
CA VAL A 207 2.42 -15.36 -16.38
C VAL A 207 0.96 -15.17 -15.93
N ILE A 208 0.71 -14.31 -14.93
CA ILE A 208 -0.65 -14.00 -14.47
C ILE A 208 -1.49 -13.47 -15.64
N PHE A 209 -0.96 -12.54 -16.43
CA PHE A 209 -1.65 -11.97 -17.57
C PHE A 209 -1.98 -13.04 -18.63
N TYR A 210 -1.03 -13.92 -18.93
CA TYR A 210 -1.26 -15.04 -19.84
C TYR A 210 -2.42 -15.93 -19.34
N VAL A 211 -2.39 -16.34 -18.06
CA VAL A 211 -3.43 -17.20 -17.46
C VAL A 211 -4.80 -16.51 -17.44
N LEU A 212 -4.86 -15.20 -17.15
CA LEU A 212 -6.13 -14.45 -17.18
C LEU A 212 -6.83 -14.55 -18.55
N LEU A 213 -6.06 -14.50 -19.64
CA LEU A 213 -6.62 -14.46 -20.99
C LEU A 213 -6.98 -15.84 -21.54
N CYS A 214 -6.23 -16.90 -21.20
CA CYS A 214 -6.45 -18.23 -21.80
C CYS A 214 -6.81 -19.34 -20.79
N GLY A 215 -6.70 -19.10 -19.46
CA GLY A 215 -7.10 -20.04 -18.44
C GLY A 215 -6.05 -21.10 -18.05
N TYR A 216 -4.87 -21.11 -18.67
CA TYR A 216 -3.78 -22.04 -18.35
C TYR A 216 -2.41 -21.32 -18.40
N PRO A 217 -1.36 -21.83 -17.69
CA PRO A 217 -0.05 -21.19 -17.64
C PRO A 217 0.76 -21.38 -18.93
N PRO A 218 1.62 -20.43 -19.30
CA PRO A 218 2.48 -20.52 -20.49
C PRO A 218 3.54 -21.63 -20.38
N PHE A 219 3.91 -22.01 -19.17
CA PHE A 219 4.85 -23.09 -18.86
C PHE A 219 4.15 -24.11 -17.98
N ASN A 220 3.85 -25.28 -18.51
CA ASN A 220 3.09 -26.32 -17.84
C ASN A 220 3.89 -27.62 -17.77
N GLY A 221 3.50 -28.56 -16.90
CA GLY A 221 4.08 -29.89 -16.73
C GLY A 221 3.29 -30.69 -15.69
N ASP A 222 3.46 -32.01 -15.68
CA ASP A 222 2.76 -32.90 -14.73
C ASP A 222 3.40 -32.88 -13.33
N THR A 223 4.62 -32.35 -13.22
CA THR A 223 5.38 -32.22 -11.97
C THR A 223 6.04 -30.84 -11.87
N ASP A 224 6.33 -30.39 -10.64
CA ASP A 224 7.08 -29.16 -10.42
C ASP A 224 8.43 -29.13 -11.14
N ILE A 225 9.08 -30.29 -11.27
CA ILE A 225 10.36 -30.42 -11.98
C ILE A 225 10.19 -30.11 -13.47
N GLU A 226 9.16 -30.66 -14.10
CA GLU A 226 8.87 -30.39 -15.53
C GLU A 226 8.48 -28.94 -15.77
N ILE A 227 7.68 -28.35 -14.86
CA ILE A 227 7.32 -26.94 -14.93
C ILE A 227 8.59 -26.09 -14.88
N ILE A 228 9.47 -26.35 -13.91
CA ILE A 228 10.77 -25.64 -13.78
C ILE A 228 11.62 -25.78 -15.03
N GLN A 229 11.71 -26.99 -15.61
CA GLN A 229 12.44 -27.22 -16.86
C GLN A 229 11.85 -26.43 -18.03
N ASN A 230 10.52 -26.34 -18.12
CA ASN A 230 9.85 -25.56 -19.16
C ASN A 230 10.03 -24.05 -18.97
N VAL A 231 10.04 -23.57 -17.73
CA VAL A 231 10.41 -22.17 -17.40
C VAL A 231 11.86 -21.89 -17.80
N GLU A 232 12.82 -22.81 -17.50
CA GLU A 232 14.22 -22.67 -17.89
C GLU A 232 14.44 -22.69 -19.39
N ASN A 233 13.61 -23.43 -20.14
CA ASN A 233 13.61 -23.40 -21.62
C ASN A 233 13.07 -22.08 -22.16
N GLY A 234 12.17 -21.40 -21.44
CA GLY A 234 11.63 -20.10 -21.77
C GLY A 234 10.77 -20.04 -23.04
N LYS A 235 10.38 -21.19 -23.59
CA LYS A 235 9.57 -21.26 -24.82
C LYS A 235 8.10 -21.38 -24.48
N PHE A 236 7.31 -20.44 -24.96
CA PHE A 236 5.86 -20.47 -24.87
C PHE A 236 5.23 -20.06 -26.22
N TYR A 237 3.97 -20.36 -26.40
CA TYR A 237 3.25 -20.21 -27.66
C TYR A 237 1.90 -19.54 -27.42
N PHE A 238 1.28 -19.07 -28.49
CA PHE A 238 -0.09 -18.57 -28.53
C PHE A 238 -0.88 -19.43 -29.50
N PRO A 239 -1.44 -20.60 -29.08
CA PRO A 239 -2.24 -21.46 -29.94
C PRO A 239 -3.43 -20.70 -30.52
N GLU A 240 -3.70 -20.88 -31.81
CA GLU A 240 -4.71 -20.11 -32.53
C GLU A 240 -6.12 -20.29 -31.99
N GLU A 241 -6.41 -21.48 -31.43
CA GLU A 241 -7.73 -21.80 -30.90
C GLU A 241 -8.16 -20.86 -29.76
N GLU A 242 -7.29 -20.60 -28.80
CA GLU A 242 -7.58 -19.72 -27.65
C GLU A 242 -7.14 -18.27 -27.92
N TRP A 243 -6.05 -18.11 -28.67
CA TRP A 243 -5.40 -16.82 -28.87
C TRP A 243 -5.81 -16.09 -30.16
N GLY A 244 -6.57 -16.75 -31.04
CA GLY A 244 -7.01 -16.14 -32.31
C GLY A 244 -7.84 -14.87 -32.13
N ILE A 245 -8.59 -14.78 -31.03
CA ILE A 245 -9.44 -13.61 -30.70
C ILE A 245 -8.73 -12.55 -29.85
N ILE A 246 -7.55 -12.84 -29.33
CA ILE A 246 -6.76 -11.94 -28.47
C ILE A 246 -5.93 -10.99 -29.32
N SER A 247 -5.90 -9.72 -28.94
CA SER A 247 -5.22 -8.66 -29.70
C SER A 247 -3.72 -8.89 -29.85
N SER A 248 -3.14 -8.33 -30.91
CA SER A 248 -1.68 -8.31 -31.14
C SER A 248 -0.95 -7.57 -30.04
N GLU A 249 -1.57 -6.53 -29.48
CA GLU A 249 -1.04 -5.71 -28.39
C GLU A 249 -0.92 -6.49 -27.09
N ALA A 250 -1.92 -7.31 -26.74
CA ALA A 250 -1.84 -8.20 -25.57
C ALA A 250 -0.72 -9.23 -25.72
N LYS A 251 -0.63 -9.87 -26.92
CA LYS A 251 0.43 -10.83 -27.23
C LYS A 251 1.82 -10.18 -27.20
N ASP A 252 1.96 -8.93 -27.68
CA ASP A 252 3.21 -8.18 -27.65
C ASP A 252 3.63 -7.85 -26.21
N LEU A 253 2.68 -7.37 -25.39
CA LEU A 253 2.95 -7.07 -23.97
C LEU A 253 3.40 -8.32 -23.22
N ILE A 254 2.71 -9.45 -23.37
CA ILE A 254 3.10 -10.72 -22.75
C ILE A 254 4.51 -11.14 -23.18
N LYS A 255 4.85 -11.06 -24.48
CA LYS A 255 6.20 -11.36 -24.96
C LYS A 255 7.27 -10.48 -24.31
N LYS A 256 6.99 -9.19 -24.14
CA LYS A 256 7.90 -8.24 -23.49
C LYS A 256 8.07 -8.54 -22.00
N MET A 257 6.99 -8.93 -21.30
CA MET A 257 7.03 -9.32 -19.89
C MET A 257 7.72 -10.66 -19.69
N LEU A 258 7.50 -11.65 -20.57
CA LEU A 258 8.12 -12.97 -20.56
C LEU A 258 9.42 -13.02 -21.37
N THR A 259 10.11 -11.88 -21.54
CA THR A 259 11.44 -11.86 -22.14
C THR A 259 12.42 -12.59 -21.22
N TYR A 260 13.08 -13.62 -21.75
CA TYR A 260 13.95 -14.52 -21.01
C TYR A 260 15.11 -13.81 -20.31
N GLU A 261 15.80 -12.94 -21.04
CA GLU A 261 16.91 -12.13 -20.52
C GLU A 261 16.39 -10.96 -19.67
N PRO A 262 16.65 -10.91 -18.34
CA PRO A 262 16.12 -9.86 -17.47
C PRO A 262 16.50 -8.44 -17.90
N SER A 263 17.72 -8.26 -18.42
CA SER A 263 18.22 -6.96 -18.87
C SER A 263 17.44 -6.38 -20.08
N LYS A 264 16.80 -7.26 -20.85
CA LYS A 264 15.96 -6.90 -22.00
C LYS A 264 14.47 -6.91 -21.68
N ARG A 265 14.09 -7.47 -20.52
CA ARG A 265 12.70 -7.51 -20.08
C ARG A 265 12.22 -6.11 -19.73
N ILE A 266 11.02 -5.78 -20.17
CA ILE A 266 10.33 -4.53 -19.86
C ILE A 266 10.26 -4.28 -18.34
N SER A 267 10.36 -3.02 -17.88
CA SER A 267 10.17 -2.63 -16.48
C SER A 267 8.70 -2.40 -16.17
N ALA A 268 8.31 -2.37 -14.87
CA ALA A 268 6.94 -2.05 -14.46
C ALA A 268 6.46 -0.71 -15.06
N LYS A 269 7.31 0.32 -15.03
CA LYS A 269 7.01 1.62 -15.62
C LYS A 269 6.76 1.56 -17.13
N GLU A 270 7.57 0.80 -17.85
CA GLU A 270 7.38 0.62 -19.30
C GLU A 270 6.15 -0.23 -19.62
N VAL A 271 5.77 -1.19 -18.74
CA VAL A 271 4.53 -1.97 -18.86
C VAL A 271 3.32 -1.02 -18.78
N LEU A 272 3.27 -0.11 -17.82
CA LEU A 272 2.17 0.87 -17.67
C LEU A 272 1.99 1.78 -18.88
N LEU A 273 3.07 2.04 -19.62
CA LEU A 273 3.05 2.87 -20.83
C LEU A 273 2.74 2.08 -22.11
N HIS A 274 2.47 0.77 -22.00
CA HIS A 274 2.23 -0.06 -23.16
C HIS A 274 0.88 0.24 -23.82
N PRO A 275 0.77 0.32 -25.17
CA PRO A 275 -0.46 0.69 -25.88
C PRO A 275 -1.68 -0.18 -25.55
N TRP A 276 -1.47 -1.42 -25.11
CA TRP A 276 -2.56 -2.31 -24.72
C TRP A 276 -3.48 -1.70 -23.64
N PHE A 277 -2.92 -1.03 -22.64
CA PHE A 277 -3.71 -0.37 -21.60
C PHE A 277 -4.58 0.76 -22.15
N SER A 278 -4.07 1.56 -23.09
CA SER A 278 -4.80 2.70 -23.66
C SER A 278 -6.05 2.29 -24.42
N HIS A 279 -6.12 1.04 -24.90
CA HIS A 279 -7.29 0.53 -25.63
C HIS A 279 -8.50 0.28 -24.73
N TYR A 280 -8.26 -0.07 -23.48
CA TYR A 280 -9.28 -0.51 -22.52
C TYR A 280 -9.42 0.43 -21.33
N GLU A 281 -8.63 1.50 -21.27
CA GLU A 281 -8.73 2.48 -20.19
C GLU A 281 -10.08 3.21 -20.29
N GLU A 282 -10.96 2.91 -19.34
CA GLU A 282 -12.18 3.69 -19.20
C GLU A 282 -11.80 5.13 -18.85
N LYS A 283 -12.31 6.10 -19.60
CA LYS A 283 -12.17 7.53 -19.28
C LYS A 283 -12.95 7.83 -18.01
N VAL A 284 -12.31 7.62 -16.87
CA VAL A 284 -12.87 8.02 -15.57
C VAL A 284 -13.09 9.53 -15.62
N LYS A 285 -14.35 9.95 -15.50
CA LYS A 285 -14.69 11.38 -15.42
C LYS A 285 -14.25 11.88 -14.04
N GLN A 286 -13.47 12.96 -14.04
CA GLN A 286 -13.11 13.65 -12.82
C GLN A 286 -14.36 14.19 -12.14
N ASP A 287 -14.54 13.90 -10.85
CA ASP A 287 -15.51 14.63 -10.03
C ASP A 287 -14.91 15.98 -9.65
N ILE A 288 -15.41 17.04 -10.32
CA ILE A 288 -14.91 18.40 -10.14
C ILE A 288 -15.11 18.89 -8.70
N SER A 289 -16.15 18.43 -8.01
CA SER A 289 -16.44 18.86 -6.63
C SER A 289 -15.42 18.28 -5.64
N VAL A 290 -15.11 16.99 -5.78
CA VAL A 290 -14.09 16.30 -4.99
C VAL A 290 -12.70 16.88 -5.30
N ALA A 291 -12.41 17.12 -6.58
CA ALA A 291 -11.14 17.73 -6.99
C ALA A 291 -10.95 19.12 -6.40
N ARG A 292 -11.97 19.98 -6.45
CA ARG A 292 -11.91 21.32 -5.85
C ARG A 292 -11.64 21.27 -4.37
N SER A 293 -12.36 20.44 -3.62
CA SER A 293 -12.17 20.25 -2.19
C SER A 293 -10.74 19.77 -1.87
N ALA A 294 -10.25 18.78 -2.63
CA ALA A 294 -8.89 18.29 -2.48
C ALA A 294 -7.85 19.39 -2.68
N PHE A 295 -7.90 20.15 -3.77
CA PHE A 295 -6.95 21.24 -4.04
C PHE A 295 -7.00 22.38 -3.01
N GLU A 296 -8.21 22.75 -2.53
CA GLU A 296 -8.32 23.76 -1.47
C GLU A 296 -7.66 23.29 -0.17
N ASN A 297 -7.83 22.02 0.20
CA ASN A 297 -7.20 21.43 1.37
C ASN A 297 -5.68 21.35 1.19
N MET A 298 -5.19 20.92 0.02
CA MET A 298 -3.76 20.88 -0.31
C MET A 298 -3.10 22.26 -0.17
N LYS A 299 -3.77 23.34 -0.63
CA LYS A 299 -3.25 24.72 -0.50
C LYS A 299 -3.15 25.20 0.93
N ARG A 300 -4.07 24.75 1.80
CA ARG A 300 -4.12 25.16 3.21
C ARG A 300 -3.18 24.36 4.11
N PHE A 301 -2.62 23.28 3.59
CA PHE A 301 -1.79 22.38 4.37
C PHE A 301 -0.47 23.05 4.83
N LYS A 302 -0.19 23.02 6.13
CA LYS A 302 0.95 23.73 6.76
C LYS A 302 1.96 22.74 7.35
N ARG A 303 3.13 22.61 6.77
CA ARG A 303 4.20 21.67 7.17
C ARG A 303 4.67 21.79 8.63
N ASN A 304 4.53 22.95 9.25
CA ASN A 304 5.18 23.23 10.54
C ASN A 304 4.52 22.58 11.77
N LYS A 305 3.37 21.94 11.60
CA LYS A 305 2.56 21.34 12.67
C LYS A 305 2.68 19.83 12.68
N LYS A 306 3.86 19.33 13.08
CA LYS A 306 4.23 17.91 12.95
C LYS A 306 3.42 16.96 13.81
N PHE A 307 3.05 17.39 15.02
CA PHE A 307 2.24 16.57 15.92
C PHE A 307 0.83 16.39 15.38
N GLU A 308 0.23 17.46 14.88
CA GLU A 308 -1.07 17.44 14.27
C GLU A 308 -1.10 16.54 13.02
N HIS A 309 -0.07 16.63 12.15
CA HIS A 309 0.04 15.76 10.97
C HIS A 309 0.13 14.29 11.35
N ALA A 310 0.92 13.96 12.36
CA ALA A 310 1.01 12.60 12.86
C ALA A 310 -0.31 12.10 13.42
N THR A 311 -1.02 12.96 14.14
CA THR A 311 -2.34 12.63 14.68
C THR A 311 -3.36 12.42 13.57
N ILE A 312 -3.37 13.28 12.55
CA ILE A 312 -4.24 13.15 11.38
C ILE A 312 -3.93 11.84 10.64
N GLY A 313 -2.65 11.57 10.36
CA GLY A 313 -2.23 10.34 9.69
C GLY A 313 -2.63 9.09 10.49
N PHE A 314 -2.50 9.13 11.82
CA PHE A 314 -2.98 8.05 12.68
C PHE A 314 -4.51 7.88 12.59
N ILE A 315 -5.29 8.96 12.70
CA ILE A 315 -6.76 8.91 12.60
C ILE A 315 -7.18 8.37 11.24
N ILE A 316 -6.62 8.88 10.14
CA ILE A 316 -6.95 8.43 8.78
C ILE A 316 -6.63 6.96 8.60
N ASN A 317 -5.45 6.53 9.04
CA ASN A 317 -5.01 5.15 8.91
C ASN A 317 -5.87 4.20 9.76
N GLN A 318 -6.12 4.55 11.04
CA GLN A 318 -6.74 3.63 11.99
C GLN A 318 -8.27 3.71 12.05
N LEU A 319 -8.87 4.89 11.78
CA LEU A 319 -10.26 5.17 12.15
C LEU A 319 -11.16 5.50 10.96
N ILE A 320 -10.62 6.06 9.88
CA ILE A 320 -11.44 6.41 8.71
C ILE A 320 -11.73 5.17 7.88
N SER A 321 -13.00 4.95 7.55
CA SER A 321 -13.43 3.79 6.78
C SER A 321 -12.93 3.84 5.32
N LYS A 322 -12.96 2.70 4.64
CA LYS A 322 -12.63 2.63 3.20
C LYS A 322 -13.65 3.42 2.37
N GLU A 323 -14.90 3.34 2.73
CA GLU A 323 -16.01 4.05 2.09
C GLU A 323 -15.82 5.56 2.17
N ASP A 324 -15.37 6.07 3.33
CA ASP A 324 -15.07 7.48 3.51
C ASP A 324 -13.88 7.98 2.70
N ARG A 325 -12.97 7.10 2.34
CA ARG A 325 -11.77 7.39 1.51
C ARG A 325 -12.01 7.15 0.02
N ALA A 326 -13.11 6.49 -0.37
CA ALA A 326 -13.32 6.00 -1.74
C ALA A 326 -13.26 7.11 -2.81
N ASP A 327 -13.87 8.26 -2.56
CA ASP A 327 -13.88 9.36 -3.53
C ASP A 327 -12.50 10.02 -3.67
N LEU A 328 -11.77 10.16 -2.56
CA LEU A 328 -10.39 10.66 -2.58
C LEU A 328 -9.45 9.67 -3.28
N MET A 329 -9.68 8.38 -3.10
CA MET A 329 -8.94 7.36 -3.83
C MET A 329 -9.16 7.46 -5.34
N LYS A 330 -10.42 7.63 -5.78
CA LYS A 330 -10.73 7.87 -7.20
C LYS A 330 -10.04 9.13 -7.72
N GLN A 331 -10.02 10.19 -6.91
CA GLN A 331 -9.34 11.44 -7.26
C GLN A 331 -7.83 11.25 -7.37
N PHE A 332 -7.20 10.52 -6.44
CA PHE A 332 -5.78 10.18 -6.52
C PHE A 332 -5.45 9.41 -7.80
N LEU A 333 -6.21 8.34 -8.08
CA LEU A 333 -6.04 7.52 -9.28
C LEU A 333 -6.30 8.29 -10.59
N PHE A 334 -7.16 9.32 -10.54
CA PHE A 334 -7.38 10.22 -11.68
C PHE A 334 -6.17 11.16 -11.89
N MET A 335 -5.58 11.67 -10.82
CA MET A 335 -4.42 12.56 -10.87
C MET A 335 -3.13 11.82 -11.27
N ASP A 336 -2.95 10.60 -10.81
CA ASP A 336 -1.84 9.71 -11.17
C ASP A 336 -2.01 9.22 -12.63
N LYS A 337 -1.50 10.01 -13.56
CA LYS A 337 -1.66 9.74 -15.01
C LYS A 337 -0.80 8.60 -15.50
N ASN A 338 0.40 8.51 -14.99
CA ASN A 338 1.36 7.47 -15.37
C ASN A 338 1.16 6.16 -14.59
N LYS A 339 0.24 6.15 -13.60
CA LYS A 339 -0.15 5.02 -12.75
C LYS A 339 1.00 4.42 -11.94
N ASP A 340 2.02 5.22 -11.61
CA ASP A 340 3.16 4.74 -10.83
C ASP A 340 2.95 4.79 -9.31
N GLY A 341 1.76 5.24 -8.86
CA GLY A 341 1.32 5.24 -7.47
C GLY A 341 1.78 6.43 -6.66
N VAL A 342 2.32 7.46 -7.30
CA VAL A 342 2.69 8.74 -6.67
C VAL A 342 2.23 9.90 -7.54
N LEU A 343 2.10 11.10 -6.95
CA LEU A 343 1.76 12.32 -7.70
C LEU A 343 3.00 13.20 -7.84
N THR A 344 3.38 13.44 -9.08
CA THR A 344 4.43 14.37 -9.46
C THR A 344 3.91 15.82 -9.55
N LYS A 345 4.83 16.80 -9.60
CA LYS A 345 4.50 18.22 -9.80
C LYS A 345 3.69 18.42 -11.10
N GLU A 346 4.07 17.75 -12.16
CA GLU A 346 3.45 17.83 -13.48
C GLU A 346 2.00 17.32 -13.46
N GLU A 347 1.75 16.21 -12.82
CA GLU A 347 0.41 15.62 -12.69
C GLU A 347 -0.52 16.48 -11.84
N ILE A 348 -0.02 17.09 -10.78
CA ILE A 348 -0.78 18.04 -9.95
C ILE A 348 -1.14 19.28 -10.76
N ILE A 349 -0.19 19.86 -11.51
CA ILE A 349 -0.41 21.03 -12.39
C ILE A 349 -1.48 20.69 -13.44
N GLU A 350 -1.36 19.56 -14.14
CA GLU A 350 -2.30 19.15 -15.17
C GLU A 350 -3.70 18.99 -14.58
N SER A 351 -3.82 18.27 -13.47
CA SER A 351 -5.12 18.04 -12.81
C SER A 351 -5.74 19.34 -12.27
N TYR A 352 -4.91 20.25 -11.74
CA TYR A 352 -5.39 21.57 -11.30
C TYR A 352 -5.91 22.42 -12.47
N ASN A 353 -5.18 22.44 -13.59
CA ASN A 353 -5.55 23.20 -14.78
C ASN A 353 -6.90 22.74 -15.37
N ASN A 354 -7.23 21.46 -15.26
CA ASN A 354 -8.52 20.91 -15.67
C ASN A 354 -9.70 21.45 -14.82
N VAL A 355 -9.46 21.91 -13.59
CA VAL A 355 -10.47 22.36 -12.63
C VAL A 355 -10.58 23.88 -12.58
N TYR A 356 -9.43 24.58 -12.63
CA TYR A 356 -9.35 26.03 -12.37
C TYR A 356 -8.76 26.84 -13.53
N GLY A 357 -8.21 26.18 -14.55
CA GLY A 357 -7.56 26.82 -15.71
C GLY A 357 -6.05 26.81 -15.60
N SER A 358 -5.44 27.64 -14.77
CA SER A 358 -3.97 27.70 -14.65
C SER A 358 -3.52 27.89 -13.21
N ILE A 359 -2.34 27.35 -12.87
CA ILE A 359 -1.65 27.55 -11.60
C ILE A 359 -0.18 27.88 -11.86
N ASP A 360 0.38 28.75 -11.03
CA ASP A 360 1.81 29.01 -11.01
C ASP A 360 2.56 27.73 -10.54
N PRO A 361 3.52 27.21 -11.32
CA PRO A 361 4.34 26.06 -10.94
C PRO A 361 5.04 26.19 -9.59
N ASP A 362 5.40 27.41 -9.16
CA ASP A 362 6.04 27.66 -7.87
C ASP A 362 5.06 27.46 -6.70
N VAL A 363 3.78 27.73 -6.90
CA VAL A 363 2.74 27.45 -5.91
C VAL A 363 2.61 25.94 -5.71
N VAL A 364 2.60 25.15 -6.80
CA VAL A 364 2.54 23.68 -6.72
C VAL A 364 3.80 23.10 -6.05
N GLU A 365 4.98 23.65 -6.36
CA GLU A 365 6.21 23.23 -5.71
C GLU A 365 6.19 23.47 -4.20
N ASN A 366 5.66 24.61 -3.77
CA ASN A 366 5.49 24.92 -2.35
C ASN A 366 4.43 24.02 -1.69
N MET A 367 3.34 23.67 -2.40
CA MET A 367 2.36 22.69 -1.94
C MET A 367 3.03 21.33 -1.71
N ILE A 368 3.76 20.81 -2.69
CA ILE A 368 4.49 19.54 -2.56
C ILE A 368 5.44 19.58 -1.38
N LYS A 369 6.29 20.62 -1.27
CA LYS A 369 7.20 20.78 -0.13
C LYS A 369 6.49 20.78 1.24
N SER A 370 5.22 21.19 1.28
CA SER A 370 4.44 21.20 2.51
C SER A 370 3.82 19.84 2.82
N ILE A 371 3.39 19.08 1.80
CA ILE A 371 2.67 17.81 1.91
C ILE A 371 3.64 16.63 2.00
N ASP A 372 4.73 16.65 1.24
CA ASP A 372 5.80 15.65 1.21
C ASP A 372 6.48 15.55 2.58
N LEU A 373 6.04 14.60 3.39
CA LEU A 373 6.48 14.41 4.77
C LEU A 373 7.77 13.60 4.87
N ASP A 374 8.00 12.69 3.94
CA ASP A 374 9.20 11.85 3.89
C ASP A 374 10.36 12.48 3.09
N GLY A 375 10.06 13.53 2.30
CA GLY A 375 11.04 14.32 1.56
C GLY A 375 11.57 13.61 0.31
N ASN A 376 10.75 12.78 -0.33
CA ASN A 376 11.08 12.06 -1.57
C ASN A 376 10.80 12.87 -2.86
N GLY A 377 10.11 14.02 -2.74
CA GLY A 377 9.83 14.96 -3.83
C GLY A 377 8.55 14.67 -4.62
N VAL A 378 7.78 13.68 -4.22
CA VAL A 378 6.48 13.32 -4.80
C VAL A 378 5.45 13.18 -3.67
N ILE A 379 4.17 12.98 -3.99
CA ILE A 379 3.11 12.76 -2.99
C ILE A 379 2.58 11.36 -3.15
N ASP A 380 2.76 10.53 -2.12
CA ASP A 380 2.16 9.20 -2.06
C ASP A 380 0.68 9.24 -1.65
N TYR A 381 0.01 8.08 -1.70
CA TYR A 381 -1.41 7.99 -1.38
C TYR A 381 -1.74 8.40 0.07
N ASN A 382 -0.89 8.07 1.05
CA ASN A 382 -1.13 8.48 2.43
C ASN A 382 -0.94 9.99 2.64
N GLU A 383 0.08 10.57 2.04
CA GLU A 383 0.31 12.01 2.08
C GLU A 383 -0.83 12.78 1.42
N PHE A 384 -1.33 12.24 0.29
CA PHE A 384 -2.52 12.78 -0.37
C PHE A 384 -3.75 12.72 0.55
N LEU A 385 -4.03 11.60 1.19
CA LEU A 385 -5.13 11.50 2.16
C LEU A 385 -4.97 12.45 3.33
N ASN A 386 -3.76 12.58 3.88
CA ASN A 386 -3.47 13.47 5.02
C ASN A 386 -3.80 14.94 4.73
N CYS A 387 -3.57 15.39 3.51
CA CYS A 387 -3.82 16.79 3.15
C CYS A 387 -5.22 17.04 2.56
N THR A 388 -5.93 16.01 2.09
CA THR A 388 -7.21 16.18 1.37
C THR A 388 -8.45 15.75 2.14
N MET A 389 -8.28 14.92 3.20
CA MET A 389 -9.41 14.41 3.99
C MET A 389 -10.24 15.52 4.64
N ASN A 390 -11.55 15.34 4.65
CA ASN A 390 -12.47 16.28 5.25
C ASN A 390 -12.23 16.43 6.77
N ARG A 391 -12.11 17.67 7.22
CA ARG A 391 -11.89 18.07 8.61
C ARG A 391 -12.91 17.43 9.59
N ASP A 392 -14.19 17.50 9.27
CA ASP A 392 -15.25 17.04 10.17
C ASP A 392 -15.19 15.53 10.43
N LYS A 393 -14.74 14.76 9.43
CA LYS A 393 -14.51 13.34 9.57
C LYS A 393 -13.34 13.04 10.51
N ILE A 394 -12.26 13.84 10.42
CA ILE A 394 -11.05 13.64 11.26
C ILE A 394 -11.32 14.06 12.69
N LEU A 395 -11.91 15.25 12.89
CA LEU A 395 -12.07 15.90 14.20
C LEU A 395 -13.29 15.45 15.00
N SER A 396 -13.94 14.33 14.62
CA SER A 396 -15.00 13.81 15.47
C SER A 396 -14.48 13.51 16.85
N LYS A 397 -15.27 13.84 17.90
CA LYS A 397 -14.90 13.59 19.31
C LYS A 397 -14.41 12.14 19.53
N LYS A 398 -15.10 11.18 18.93
CA LYS A 398 -14.75 9.75 19.01
C LYS A 398 -13.33 9.47 18.45
N ASN A 399 -12.98 10.08 17.33
CA ASN A 399 -11.67 9.88 16.70
C ASN A 399 -10.55 10.51 17.53
N LEU A 400 -10.80 11.71 18.06
CA LEU A 400 -9.82 12.40 18.91
C LEU A 400 -9.61 11.68 20.24
N GLU A 401 -10.68 11.20 20.90
CA GLU A 401 -10.57 10.39 22.11
C GLU A 401 -9.79 9.08 21.88
N TYR A 402 -9.99 8.45 20.71
CA TYR A 402 -9.22 7.25 20.36
C TYR A 402 -7.75 7.56 20.11
N ALA A 403 -7.46 8.59 19.34
CA ALA A 403 -6.08 8.99 19.06
C ALA A 403 -5.34 9.37 20.36
N PHE A 404 -5.99 10.11 21.22
CA PHE A 404 -5.44 10.47 22.53
C PHE A 404 -5.10 9.23 23.37
N LYS A 405 -6.05 8.28 23.52
CA LYS A 405 -5.82 7.01 24.23
C LYS A 405 -4.72 6.14 23.62
N ALA A 406 -4.52 6.21 22.31
CA ALA A 406 -3.45 5.47 21.64
C ALA A 406 -2.07 6.10 21.91
N PHE A 407 -2.04 7.39 22.17
CA PHE A 407 -0.83 8.14 22.48
C PHE A 407 -0.50 8.10 23.99
N ASP A 408 -1.50 8.19 24.86
CA ASP A 408 -1.43 7.98 26.30
C ASP A 408 -1.26 6.47 26.59
N LYS A 409 -0.03 5.98 26.62
CA LYS A 409 0.28 4.54 26.71
C LYS A 409 0.17 3.97 28.09
N ASP A 410 0.45 4.79 29.12
CA ASP A 410 0.36 4.38 30.51
C ASP A 410 -1.05 4.60 31.09
N GLY A 411 -1.94 5.29 30.36
CA GLY A 411 -3.33 5.52 30.72
C GLY A 411 -3.50 6.53 31.87
N ASN A 412 -2.52 7.42 32.05
CA ASN A 412 -2.54 8.39 33.15
C ASN A 412 -3.43 9.63 32.87
N GLY A 413 -3.97 9.74 31.63
CA GLY A 413 -4.85 10.83 31.19
C GLY A 413 -4.12 12.03 30.61
N SER A 414 -2.81 11.91 30.37
CA SER A 414 -2.01 12.95 29.71
C SER A 414 -0.98 12.31 28.77
N ILE A 415 -0.55 13.04 27.74
CA ILE A 415 0.48 12.58 26.80
C ILE A 415 1.80 13.26 27.17
N SER A 416 2.77 12.46 27.59
CA SER A 416 4.14 12.89 27.92
C SER A 416 5.04 12.99 26.69
N ILE A 417 6.16 13.70 26.80
CA ILE A 417 7.19 13.78 25.76
C ILE A 417 7.75 12.40 25.39
N ASP A 418 7.88 11.49 26.37
CA ASP A 418 8.40 10.14 26.14
C ASP A 418 7.40 9.29 25.34
N GLU A 419 6.11 9.49 25.53
CA GLU A 419 5.05 8.86 24.76
C GLU A 419 5.03 9.37 23.33
N ILE A 420 5.10 10.70 23.12
CA ILE A 420 5.28 11.28 21.78
C ILE A 420 6.54 10.71 21.12
N MET A 421 7.68 10.75 21.80
CA MET A 421 8.92 10.18 21.28
C MET A 421 8.79 8.70 20.90
N SER A 422 8.02 7.92 21.65
CA SER A 422 7.83 6.50 21.41
C SER A 422 7.03 6.21 20.13
N ILE A 423 6.14 7.13 19.72
CA ILE A 423 5.39 7.04 18.47
C ILE A 423 6.35 7.26 17.29
N PHE A 424 7.26 8.22 17.41
CA PHE A 424 8.14 8.66 16.33
C PHE A 424 9.52 7.98 16.29
N LYS A 425 9.98 7.33 17.36
CA LYS A 425 11.27 6.64 17.39
C LYS A 425 11.39 5.48 16.40
N LYS A 426 10.26 4.95 15.92
CA LYS A 426 10.25 3.88 14.93
C LYS A 426 10.65 4.37 13.52
N THR A 427 10.45 5.64 13.23
CA THR A 427 10.65 6.22 11.89
C THR A 427 12.00 6.90 11.71
N SER A 428 12.67 7.30 12.79
CA SER A 428 13.97 7.96 12.68
C SER A 428 14.85 7.73 13.91
N ASN A 429 15.90 6.93 13.73
CA ASN A 429 16.88 6.60 14.78
C ASN A 429 17.69 7.79 15.32
N ASN A 430 17.57 9.00 14.76
CA ASN A 430 18.41 10.16 15.06
C ASN A 430 17.63 11.50 15.16
N VAL A 431 16.41 11.51 15.67
CA VAL A 431 15.71 12.78 15.90
C VAL A 431 16.18 13.40 17.20
N ASP A 432 16.64 14.65 17.12
CA ASP A 432 17.04 15.44 18.29
C ASP A 432 15.82 15.62 19.23
N LYS A 433 16.01 15.31 20.51
CA LYS A 433 14.99 15.49 21.56
C LYS A 433 14.38 16.89 21.56
N LYS A 434 15.16 17.91 21.18
CA LYS A 434 14.72 19.29 21.03
C LYS A 434 13.52 19.48 20.09
N VAL A 435 13.37 18.60 19.08
CA VAL A 435 12.21 18.70 18.17
C VAL A 435 10.94 18.33 18.91
N PHE A 436 11.01 17.29 19.75
CA PHE A 436 9.86 16.85 20.57
C PHE A 436 9.56 17.83 21.71
N GLU A 437 10.58 18.42 22.30
CA GLU A 437 10.43 19.50 23.27
C GLU A 437 9.71 20.72 22.68
N LYS A 438 10.00 21.07 21.42
CA LYS A 438 9.30 22.13 20.70
C LYS A 438 7.84 21.75 20.41
N MET A 439 7.59 20.50 19.98
CA MET A 439 6.21 20.01 19.76
C MET A 439 5.38 20.06 21.04
N MET A 440 5.96 19.61 22.16
CA MET A 440 5.32 19.74 23.49
C MET A 440 5.00 21.18 23.82
N LYS A 441 5.99 22.07 23.71
CA LYS A 441 5.80 23.49 24.04
C LYS A 441 4.73 24.18 23.18
N ASP A 442 4.58 23.76 21.93
CA ASP A 442 3.54 24.31 21.03
C ASP A 442 2.14 23.76 21.41
N ALA A 443 2.09 22.61 22.09
CA ALA A 443 0.88 21.87 22.45
C ALA A 443 0.44 22.12 23.91
N ASP A 444 1.38 22.15 24.83
CA ASP A 444 1.20 22.35 26.26
C ASP A 444 0.92 23.83 26.53
N SER A 445 -0.35 24.18 26.72
CA SER A 445 -0.78 25.56 26.93
C SER A 445 -0.70 26.02 28.40
N ASN A 446 -0.75 25.06 29.35
CA ASN A 446 -0.66 25.33 30.77
C ASN A 446 0.79 25.29 31.30
N GLY A 447 1.72 24.69 30.52
CA GLY A 447 3.15 24.63 30.82
C GLY A 447 3.53 23.57 31.86
N ASP A 448 2.71 22.54 32.07
CA ASP A 448 2.95 21.48 33.08
C ASP A 448 3.84 20.34 32.55
N GLY A 449 4.17 20.34 31.26
CA GLY A 449 5.06 19.37 30.62
C GLY A 449 4.35 18.12 30.09
N ALA A 450 3.04 18.10 30.05
CA ALA A 450 2.21 17.04 29.47
C ALA A 450 1.10 17.66 28.60
N ILE A 451 0.42 16.85 27.80
CA ILE A 451 -0.71 17.31 26.98
C ILE A 451 -1.96 16.57 27.49
N GLU A 452 -2.87 17.31 28.07
CA GLU A 452 -4.18 16.79 28.47
C GLU A 452 -5.15 16.73 27.29
N PHE A 453 -6.27 15.99 27.45
CA PHE A 453 -7.22 15.82 26.33
C PHE A 453 -7.82 17.14 25.83
N GLU A 454 -8.06 18.11 26.68
CA GLU A 454 -8.58 19.42 26.26
C GLU A 454 -7.55 20.20 25.44
N GLU A 455 -6.28 20.18 25.81
CA GLU A 455 -5.19 20.79 25.06
C GLU A 455 -5.00 20.11 23.71
N PHE A 456 -4.99 18.75 23.70
CA PHE A 456 -4.95 17.95 22.49
C PHE A 456 -6.09 18.30 21.54
N ASN A 457 -7.34 18.36 22.03
CA ASN A 457 -8.50 18.73 21.24
C ASN A 457 -8.37 20.15 20.67
N ASN A 458 -7.97 21.12 21.50
CA ASN A 458 -7.79 22.52 21.07
C ASN A 458 -6.73 22.68 19.97
N ILE A 459 -5.61 21.95 20.05
CA ILE A 459 -4.58 21.96 19.02
C ILE A 459 -5.12 21.41 17.71
N MET A 460 -5.82 20.28 17.77
CA MET A 460 -6.39 19.64 16.60
C MET A 460 -7.45 20.51 15.93
N GLN A 461 -8.27 21.23 16.71
CA GLN A 461 -9.24 22.18 16.15
C GLN A 461 -8.57 23.37 15.47
N LYS A 462 -7.56 23.98 16.11
CA LYS A 462 -6.79 25.11 15.57
C LYS A 462 -5.93 24.76 14.36
N PHE A 463 -5.61 23.49 14.15
CA PHE A 463 -4.83 23.05 13.00
C PHE A 463 -5.50 23.37 11.67
N PHE A 464 -6.80 23.25 11.63
CA PHE A 464 -7.60 23.45 10.42
C PHE A 464 -8.14 24.89 10.27
N GLU A 465 -7.90 25.77 11.22
CA GLU A 465 -8.15 27.21 11.12
C GLU A 465 -7.02 27.93 10.36
#